data_c961b661aeea95bb1b477c947369f174
#
_entry.id   c961b661aeea95bb1b477c947369f174
#
_cell.length_a   1.000
_cell.length_b   1.000
_cell.length_c   1.000
_cell.angle_alpha   90.00
_cell.angle_beta   90.00
_cell.angle_gamma   90.00
#
_symmetry.space_group_name_H-M   'P 1'
#
loop_
_entity.id
_entity.type
_entity.pdbx_description
1 polymer ?
#
loop_
_entity_poly.entity_id
_entity_poly.type
_entity_poly.pdbx_seq_one_letter_code
_entity_poly.pdbx_strand_id
1 'polypeptide(L)'
;MKNRQHRQKKAQALPVLFICISVLPAVILTLMFTIWPTVQALYLSFTNATSLGLNNKFVALDNYIYMFHDKSFIQALKNTAKLMAVVPVITIFCSLVLAFVLNQCKLKEMVLYRTIFYFPNIVSLTVVGIIWSFVFHPNVGIINKILGAVGLESLQRSWLGDSKTALWCIAFTLLWQAAGYYMVMHIAAMDGISPEIYESATLDGASAWRKLVSITMPLMKDIIGITFVLALSGTINLSFVLSQVMTGGGPNGASSVLLQYMYTQGFVNGNFGYAMAITVFTLAISVALSMLSRKLTDASEGGQ
;
A
#
# COMPACT_ATOMS: atom_id res chain seq x y z
N MET A 1 -27.19 -10.79 53.60
CA MET A 1 -27.34 -10.44 52.16
C MET A 1 -26.36 -9.36 51.66
N LYS A 2 -26.12 -8.28 52.39
CA LYS A 2 -25.18 -7.17 52.01
C LYS A 2 -23.73 -7.63 51.70
N ASN A 3 -23.18 -8.61 52.40
CA ASN A 3 -21.80 -9.10 52.20
C ASN A 3 -21.58 -9.91 50.90
N ARG A 4 -22.64 -10.58 50.40
CA ARG A 4 -22.56 -11.29 49.12
C ARG A 4 -22.54 -10.32 47.90
N GLN A 5 -23.33 -9.25 48.00
CA GLN A 5 -23.36 -8.22 46.92
C GLN A 5 -22.04 -7.44 46.86
N HIS A 6 -21.37 -7.19 48.00
CA HIS A 6 -20.05 -6.53 48.02
C HIS A 6 -18.93 -7.41 47.44
N ARG A 7 -18.97 -8.73 47.68
CA ARG A 7 -18.00 -9.68 47.07
C ARG A 7 -18.22 -9.84 45.58
N GLN A 8 -19.48 -9.86 45.11
CA GLN A 8 -19.76 -9.93 43.67
C GLN A 8 -19.35 -8.66 42.94
N LYS A 9 -19.58 -7.47 43.49
CA LYS A 9 -19.09 -6.21 42.90
C LYS A 9 -17.57 -6.12 42.88
N LYS A 10 -16.86 -6.61 43.91
CA LYS A 10 -15.37 -6.69 43.90
C LYS A 10 -14.83 -7.70 42.89
N ALA A 11 -15.48 -8.85 42.72
CA ALA A 11 -15.10 -9.86 41.74
C ALA A 11 -15.30 -9.39 40.25
N GLN A 12 -16.30 -8.49 40.03
CA GLN A 12 -16.50 -7.88 38.70
C GLN A 12 -15.59 -6.67 38.46
N ALA A 13 -15.12 -5.98 39.50
CA ALA A 13 -14.25 -4.80 39.36
C ALA A 13 -12.79 -5.17 38.99
N LEU A 14 -12.30 -6.31 39.47
CA LEU A 14 -10.93 -6.78 39.16
C LEU A 14 -10.66 -6.99 37.68
N PRO A 15 -11.52 -7.69 36.90
CA PRO A 15 -11.29 -7.84 35.46
C PRO A 15 -11.41 -6.50 34.71
N VAL A 16 -12.33 -5.61 35.14
CA VAL A 16 -12.46 -4.28 34.53
C VAL A 16 -11.22 -3.43 34.79
N LEU A 17 -10.73 -3.41 36.04
CA LEU A 17 -9.48 -2.69 36.37
C LEU A 17 -8.29 -3.23 35.62
N PHE A 18 -8.16 -4.55 35.47
CA PHE A 18 -7.11 -5.18 34.69
C PHE A 18 -7.19 -4.80 33.22
N ILE A 19 -8.38 -4.84 32.62
CA ILE A 19 -8.60 -4.40 31.21
C ILE A 19 -8.22 -2.93 31.03
N CYS A 20 -8.68 -2.05 31.93
CA CYS A 20 -8.34 -0.64 31.88
C CYS A 20 -6.81 -0.41 31.96
N ILE A 21 -6.13 -1.03 32.90
CA ILE A 21 -4.67 -0.89 33.05
C ILE A 21 -3.92 -1.43 31.83
N SER A 22 -4.38 -2.54 31.25
CA SER A 22 -3.74 -3.16 30.09
C SER A 22 -3.96 -2.37 28.80
N VAL A 23 -5.12 -1.75 28.62
CA VAL A 23 -5.48 -1.01 27.39
C VAL A 23 -5.06 0.46 27.46
N LEU A 24 -5.02 1.05 28.67
CA LEU A 24 -4.75 2.47 28.89
C LEU A 24 -3.44 2.95 28.22
N PRO A 25 -2.29 2.26 28.35
CA PRO A 25 -1.05 2.70 27.69
C PRO A 25 -1.20 2.78 26.16
N ALA A 26 -1.84 1.78 25.54
CA ALA A 26 -2.07 1.77 24.09
C ALA A 26 -2.99 2.92 23.66
N VAL A 27 -4.07 3.18 24.42
CA VAL A 27 -4.98 4.31 24.15
C VAL A 27 -4.26 5.64 24.28
N ILE A 28 -3.47 5.85 25.35
CA ILE A 28 -2.71 7.09 25.56
C ILE A 28 -1.73 7.31 24.40
N LEU A 29 -0.96 6.29 24.01
CA LEU A 29 -0.03 6.40 22.90
C LEU A 29 -0.74 6.69 21.56
N THR A 30 -1.87 6.06 21.32
CA THR A 30 -2.69 6.32 20.11
C THR A 30 -3.22 7.75 20.11
N LEU A 31 -3.75 8.24 21.24
CA LEU A 31 -4.24 9.62 21.37
C LEU A 31 -3.10 10.62 21.16
N MET A 32 -1.94 10.38 21.77
CA MET A 32 -0.80 11.30 21.74
C MET A 32 -0.08 11.33 20.39
N PHE A 33 0.14 10.16 19.76
CA PHE A 33 0.99 10.05 18.57
C PHE A 33 0.21 9.88 17.26
N THR A 34 -1.09 9.59 17.32
CA THR A 34 -1.92 9.44 16.11
C THR A 34 -3.02 10.48 16.06
N ILE A 35 -3.88 10.50 17.07
CA ILE A 35 -5.08 11.38 17.06
C ILE A 35 -4.68 12.86 17.16
N TRP A 36 -3.82 13.20 18.13
CA TRP A 36 -3.40 14.59 18.34
C TRP A 36 -2.71 15.20 17.10
N PRO A 37 -1.68 14.58 16.49
CA PRO A 37 -1.10 15.10 15.25
C PRO A 37 -2.09 15.18 14.08
N THR A 38 -3.04 14.25 14.00
CA THR A 38 -4.09 14.30 12.97
C THR A 38 -5.00 15.52 13.14
N VAL A 39 -5.41 15.81 14.37
CA VAL A 39 -6.19 17.02 14.69
C VAL A 39 -5.39 18.29 14.42
N GLN A 40 -4.09 18.30 14.76
CA GLN A 40 -3.20 19.42 14.43
C GLN A 40 -3.07 19.61 12.92
N ALA A 41 -2.88 18.53 12.16
CA ALA A 41 -2.80 18.60 10.70
C ALA A 41 -4.09 19.17 10.10
N LEU A 42 -5.26 18.75 10.62
CA LEU A 42 -6.54 19.28 10.21
C LEU A 42 -6.65 20.80 10.52
N TYR A 43 -6.26 21.25 11.70
CA TYR A 43 -6.25 22.66 12.04
C TYR A 43 -5.29 23.45 11.16
N LEU A 44 -4.04 23.01 11.00
CA LEU A 44 -3.02 23.68 10.22
C LEU A 44 -3.38 23.74 8.73
N SER A 45 -4.18 22.83 8.20
CA SER A 45 -4.64 22.87 6.81
C SER A 45 -5.47 24.10 6.46
N PHE A 46 -6.07 24.76 7.46
CA PHE A 46 -6.82 26.02 7.33
C PHE A 46 -5.99 27.27 7.63
N THR A 47 -4.68 27.12 7.76
CA THR A 47 -3.76 28.21 8.09
C THR A 47 -2.68 28.38 7.02
N ASN A 48 -2.04 29.53 7.01
CA ASN A 48 -0.84 29.79 6.21
C ASN A 48 0.45 29.42 6.96
N ALA A 49 0.43 28.33 7.74
CA ALA A 49 1.56 27.90 8.55
C ALA A 49 2.82 27.69 7.69
N THR A 50 3.93 28.27 8.16
CA THR A 50 5.27 28.08 7.59
C THR A 50 6.18 27.31 8.54
N SER A 51 7.35 26.88 8.05
CA SER A 51 8.34 26.13 8.85
C SER A 51 8.78 26.82 10.14
N LEU A 52 8.71 28.15 10.18
CA LEU A 52 9.16 28.94 11.34
C LEU A 52 8.06 29.12 12.40
N GLY A 53 6.83 28.74 12.14
CA GLY A 53 5.72 28.75 13.11
C GLY A 53 5.31 30.15 13.64
N LEU A 54 5.93 31.21 13.15
CA LEU A 54 5.69 32.59 13.57
C LEU A 54 4.53 33.19 12.77
N ASN A 55 3.46 33.55 13.45
CA ASN A 55 2.28 34.25 12.87
C ASN A 55 1.41 33.41 11.91
N ASN A 56 1.01 32.22 12.29
CA ASN A 56 0.04 31.43 11.54
C ASN A 56 -1.32 32.16 11.51
N LYS A 57 -1.72 32.67 10.35
CA LYS A 57 -3.04 33.27 10.14
C LYS A 57 -4.02 32.21 9.66
N PHE A 58 -5.24 32.30 10.12
CA PHE A 58 -6.32 31.47 9.60
C PHE A 58 -6.71 31.98 8.21
N VAL A 59 -6.63 31.10 7.19
CA VAL A 59 -6.91 31.41 5.78
C VAL A 59 -8.11 30.64 5.22
N ALA A 60 -8.92 30.06 6.11
CA ALA A 60 -10.09 29.28 5.75
C ALA A 60 -9.79 28.23 4.67
N LEU A 61 -10.44 28.27 3.52
CA LEU A 61 -10.31 27.29 2.44
C LEU A 61 -9.28 27.66 1.35
N ASP A 62 -8.50 28.69 1.53
CA ASP A 62 -7.58 29.17 0.49
C ASP A 62 -6.57 28.11 0.06
N ASN A 63 -6.03 27.32 1.00
CA ASN A 63 -5.13 26.20 0.69
C ASN A 63 -5.81 25.15 -0.20
N TYR A 64 -7.08 24.85 0.04
CA TYR A 64 -7.85 23.89 -0.75
C TYR A 64 -8.21 24.46 -2.14
N ILE A 65 -8.56 25.74 -2.23
CA ILE A 65 -8.81 26.40 -3.50
C ILE A 65 -7.54 26.43 -4.33
N TYR A 66 -6.41 26.83 -3.73
CA TYR A 66 -5.11 26.84 -4.39
C TYR A 66 -4.73 25.45 -4.88
N MET A 67 -4.92 24.39 -4.05
CA MET A 67 -4.61 23.01 -4.37
C MET A 67 -5.21 22.54 -5.69
N PHE A 68 -6.48 22.87 -5.97
CA PHE A 68 -7.14 22.47 -7.21
C PHE A 68 -6.72 23.30 -8.43
N HIS A 69 -6.03 24.42 -8.24
CA HIS A 69 -5.44 25.23 -9.32
C HIS A 69 -3.94 24.94 -9.52
N ASP A 70 -3.32 24.21 -8.60
CA ASP A 70 -1.91 23.85 -8.66
C ASP A 70 -1.68 22.67 -9.62
N LYS A 71 -1.02 22.97 -10.75
CA LYS A 71 -0.71 21.98 -11.79
C LYS A 71 0.15 20.82 -11.25
N SER A 72 1.06 21.10 -10.32
CA SER A 72 1.95 20.09 -9.74
C SER A 72 1.19 19.14 -8.81
N PHE A 73 0.25 19.66 -8.03
CA PHE A 73 -0.67 18.86 -7.25
C PHE A 73 -1.54 17.96 -8.14
N ILE A 74 -2.14 18.52 -9.19
CA ILE A 74 -2.96 17.75 -10.14
C ILE A 74 -2.14 16.64 -10.82
N GLN A 75 -0.87 16.91 -11.15
CA GLN A 75 0.02 15.91 -11.70
C GLN A 75 0.29 14.79 -10.67
N ALA A 76 0.62 15.13 -9.42
CA ALA A 76 0.84 14.17 -8.35
C ALA A 76 -0.42 13.33 -8.05
N LEU A 77 -1.60 13.94 -8.08
CA LEU A 77 -2.88 13.26 -7.94
C LEU A 77 -3.11 12.24 -9.06
N LYS A 78 -2.88 12.64 -10.32
CA LYS A 78 -2.99 11.74 -11.49
C LYS A 78 -2.01 10.57 -11.40
N ASN A 79 -0.78 10.81 -10.98
CA ASN A 79 0.23 9.77 -10.82
C ASN A 79 -0.16 8.79 -9.71
N THR A 80 -0.62 9.29 -8.56
CA THR A 80 -1.13 8.46 -7.46
C THR A 80 -2.30 7.62 -7.91
N ALA A 81 -3.28 8.22 -8.61
CA ALA A 81 -4.42 7.50 -9.15
C ALA A 81 -4.02 6.39 -10.15
N LYS A 82 -3.04 6.64 -11.04
CA LYS A 82 -2.50 5.62 -11.95
C LYS A 82 -1.86 4.47 -11.19
N LEU A 83 -1.02 4.75 -10.18
CA LEU A 83 -0.41 3.71 -9.37
C LEU A 83 -1.47 2.88 -8.63
N MET A 84 -2.47 3.53 -8.05
CA MET A 84 -3.56 2.87 -7.33
C MET A 84 -4.45 2.02 -8.23
N ALA A 85 -4.64 2.42 -9.48
CA ALA A 85 -5.41 1.63 -10.45
C ALA A 85 -4.63 0.39 -10.95
N VAL A 86 -3.31 0.49 -11.09
CA VAL A 86 -2.50 -0.54 -11.76
C VAL A 86 -1.80 -1.45 -10.77
N VAL A 87 -1.10 -0.89 -9.78
CA VAL A 87 -0.22 -1.68 -8.89
C VAL A 87 -0.99 -2.71 -8.07
N PRO A 88 -2.09 -2.40 -7.37
CA PRO A 88 -2.82 -3.40 -6.58
C PRO A 88 -3.38 -4.54 -7.45
N VAL A 89 -3.96 -4.19 -8.60
CA VAL A 89 -4.55 -5.18 -9.52
C VAL A 89 -3.50 -6.18 -9.99
N ILE A 90 -2.37 -5.69 -10.50
CA ILE A 90 -1.30 -6.56 -11.02
C ILE A 90 -0.63 -7.33 -9.87
N THR A 91 -0.40 -6.68 -8.72
CA THR A 91 0.21 -7.32 -7.55
C THR A 91 -0.64 -8.49 -7.04
N ILE A 92 -1.94 -8.29 -6.85
CA ILE A 92 -2.85 -9.34 -6.39
C ILE A 92 -2.94 -10.46 -7.43
N PHE A 93 -3.06 -10.13 -8.71
CA PHE A 93 -3.06 -11.13 -9.77
C PHE A 93 -1.78 -11.95 -9.79
N CYS A 94 -0.61 -11.32 -9.80
CA CYS A 94 0.68 -12.02 -9.76
C CYS A 94 0.84 -12.87 -8.50
N SER A 95 0.45 -12.36 -7.34
CA SER A 95 0.53 -13.09 -6.08
C SER A 95 -0.40 -14.31 -6.03
N LEU A 96 -1.61 -14.22 -6.61
CA LEU A 96 -2.54 -15.35 -6.75
C LEU A 96 -1.97 -16.43 -7.67
N VAL A 97 -1.41 -16.03 -8.82
CA VAL A 97 -0.79 -16.98 -9.76
C VAL A 97 0.40 -17.68 -9.10
N LEU A 98 1.29 -16.92 -8.45
CA LEU A 98 2.44 -17.49 -7.73
C LEU A 98 1.98 -18.45 -6.61
N ALA A 99 1.00 -18.03 -5.82
CA ALA A 99 0.45 -18.84 -4.74
C ALA A 99 -0.15 -20.15 -5.27
N PHE A 100 -0.94 -20.07 -6.34
CA PHE A 100 -1.58 -21.23 -6.97
C PHE A 100 -0.54 -22.20 -7.55
N VAL A 101 0.47 -21.71 -8.27
CA VAL A 101 1.53 -22.52 -8.82
C VAL A 101 2.29 -23.26 -7.71
N LEU A 102 2.69 -22.56 -6.65
CA LEU A 102 3.42 -23.16 -5.53
C LEU A 102 2.56 -24.16 -4.75
N ASN A 103 1.28 -23.88 -4.54
CA ASN A 103 0.36 -24.74 -3.82
C ASN A 103 0.06 -26.04 -4.60
N GLN A 104 -0.19 -25.94 -5.92
CA GLN A 104 -0.57 -27.10 -6.75
C GLN A 104 0.62 -27.97 -7.17
N CYS A 105 1.79 -27.40 -7.37
CA CYS A 105 2.96 -28.17 -7.84
C CYS A 105 3.57 -29.08 -6.76
N LYS A 106 3.18 -28.95 -5.48
CA LYS A 106 3.69 -29.74 -4.33
C LYS A 106 5.22 -29.92 -4.38
N LEU A 107 5.93 -28.82 -4.73
CA LEU A 107 7.37 -28.81 -4.90
C LEU A 107 8.07 -29.16 -3.58
N LYS A 108 9.08 -30.02 -3.62
CA LYS A 108 9.90 -30.35 -2.43
C LYS A 108 10.56 -29.11 -1.83
N GLU A 109 10.92 -28.14 -2.68
CA GLU A 109 11.57 -26.89 -2.32
C GLU A 109 10.57 -25.74 -2.06
N MET A 110 9.31 -26.02 -1.80
CA MET A 110 8.26 -25.01 -1.61
C MET A 110 8.63 -23.95 -0.57
N VAL A 111 9.28 -24.36 0.53
CA VAL A 111 9.74 -23.44 1.58
C VAL A 111 10.78 -22.46 1.03
N LEU A 112 11.71 -22.94 0.19
CA LEU A 112 12.73 -22.11 -0.44
C LEU A 112 12.10 -21.07 -1.37
N TYR A 113 11.16 -21.47 -2.23
CA TYR A 113 10.46 -20.54 -3.13
C TYR A 113 9.64 -19.50 -2.36
N ARG A 114 8.91 -19.92 -1.32
CA ARG A 114 8.20 -18.97 -0.43
C ARG A 114 9.18 -17.95 0.15
N THR A 115 10.34 -18.39 0.61
CA THR A 115 11.36 -17.50 1.19
C THR A 115 11.93 -16.53 0.14
N ILE A 116 12.28 -17.01 -1.06
CA ILE A 116 12.85 -16.18 -2.13
C ILE A 116 11.86 -15.10 -2.56
N PHE A 117 10.59 -15.45 -2.80
CA PHE A 117 9.58 -14.46 -3.23
C PHE A 117 9.18 -13.50 -2.10
N TYR A 118 9.25 -13.93 -0.84
CA TYR A 118 8.94 -13.08 0.32
C TYR A 118 10.11 -12.17 0.71
N PHE A 119 11.34 -12.54 0.39
CA PHE A 119 12.56 -11.81 0.77
C PHE A 119 12.54 -10.31 0.44
N PRO A 120 12.08 -9.86 -0.75
CA PRO A 120 12.00 -8.44 -1.07
C PRO A 120 11.18 -7.61 -0.06
N ASN A 121 10.18 -8.21 0.56
CA ASN A 121 9.32 -7.52 1.53
C ASN A 121 10.00 -7.31 2.90
N ILE A 122 10.99 -8.13 3.24
CA ILE A 122 11.76 -8.03 4.50
C ILE A 122 12.77 -6.88 4.43
N VAL A 123 13.26 -6.57 3.23
CA VAL A 123 14.27 -5.53 3.01
C VAL A 123 13.63 -4.15 3.19
N SER A 124 14.34 -3.22 3.83
CA SER A 124 13.90 -1.83 3.93
C SER A 124 13.55 -1.27 2.55
N LEU A 125 12.39 -0.64 2.43
CA LEU A 125 11.91 -0.07 1.16
C LEU A 125 12.87 0.99 0.58
N THR A 126 13.56 1.74 1.45
CA THR A 126 14.61 2.69 1.02
C THR A 126 15.76 1.95 0.33
N VAL A 127 16.21 0.84 0.90
CA VAL A 127 17.28 0.01 0.31
C VAL A 127 16.81 -0.60 -1.01
N VAL A 128 15.58 -1.10 -1.07
CA VAL A 128 14.94 -1.57 -2.32
C VAL A 128 14.95 -0.46 -3.37
N GLY A 129 14.55 0.76 -3.03
CA GLY A 129 14.57 1.91 -3.94
C GLY A 129 15.97 2.23 -4.46
N ILE A 130 17.00 2.19 -3.60
CA ILE A 130 18.40 2.42 -4.00
C ILE A 130 18.86 1.31 -4.96
N ILE A 131 18.62 0.03 -4.62
CA ILE A 131 19.00 -1.10 -5.49
C ILE A 131 18.36 -0.95 -6.86
N TRP A 132 17.05 -0.68 -6.94
CA TRP A 132 16.36 -0.51 -8.21
C TRP A 132 16.80 0.73 -8.97
N SER A 133 17.25 1.81 -8.29
CA SER A 133 17.87 2.96 -8.96
C SER A 133 19.14 2.57 -9.70
N PHE A 134 19.95 1.67 -9.13
CA PHE A 134 21.12 1.10 -9.84
C PHE A 134 20.70 0.15 -10.98
N VAL A 135 19.69 -0.68 -10.78
CA VAL A 135 19.18 -1.59 -11.82
C VAL A 135 18.68 -0.82 -13.03
N PHE A 136 17.99 0.33 -12.83
CA PHE A 136 17.48 1.21 -13.88
C PHE A 136 18.48 2.25 -14.37
N HIS A 137 19.73 2.25 -13.88
CA HIS A 137 20.71 3.27 -14.26
C HIS A 137 21.06 3.19 -15.76
N PRO A 138 21.11 4.32 -16.52
CA PRO A 138 21.24 4.29 -17.97
C PRO A 138 22.54 3.63 -18.45
N ASN A 139 23.66 3.86 -17.77
CA ASN A 139 24.99 3.41 -18.24
C ASN A 139 25.46 2.10 -17.58
N VAL A 140 25.22 1.93 -16.28
CA VAL A 140 25.74 0.78 -15.52
C VAL A 140 24.64 -0.22 -15.14
N GLY A 141 23.37 0.14 -15.36
CA GLY A 141 22.21 -0.66 -14.94
C GLY A 141 22.09 -1.98 -15.72
N ILE A 142 21.64 -2.99 -14.97
CA ILE A 142 21.49 -4.36 -15.50
C ILE A 142 20.51 -4.40 -16.68
N ILE A 143 19.41 -3.62 -16.62
CA ILE A 143 18.38 -3.67 -17.68
C ILE A 143 18.97 -3.26 -19.05
N ASN A 144 19.66 -2.12 -19.12
CA ASN A 144 20.26 -1.69 -20.38
C ASN A 144 21.38 -2.62 -20.84
N LYS A 145 22.14 -3.23 -19.92
CA LYS A 145 23.15 -4.23 -20.28
C LYS A 145 22.53 -5.49 -20.88
N ILE A 146 21.42 -6.00 -20.32
CA ILE A 146 20.70 -7.14 -20.87
C ILE A 146 20.13 -6.78 -22.25
N LEU A 147 19.49 -5.61 -22.40
CA LEU A 147 18.98 -5.17 -23.71
C LEU A 147 20.06 -5.08 -24.76
N GLY A 148 21.25 -4.58 -24.44
CA GLY A 148 22.41 -4.58 -25.36
C GLY A 148 22.89 -6.00 -25.70
N ALA A 149 22.98 -6.89 -24.71
CA ALA A 149 23.44 -8.25 -24.91
C ALA A 149 22.53 -9.09 -25.83
N VAL A 150 21.21 -8.79 -25.84
CA VAL A 150 20.22 -9.46 -26.73
C VAL A 150 19.96 -8.69 -28.05
N GLY A 151 20.74 -7.64 -28.36
CA GLY A 151 20.61 -6.87 -29.61
C GLY A 151 19.43 -5.89 -29.64
N LEU A 152 18.85 -5.55 -28.49
CA LEU A 152 17.73 -4.61 -28.34
C LEU A 152 18.20 -3.22 -27.88
N GLU A 153 19.31 -2.73 -28.41
CA GLU A 153 19.92 -1.45 -28.04
C GLU A 153 18.97 -0.26 -28.23
N SER A 154 18.10 -0.32 -29.24
CA SER A 154 17.09 0.72 -29.52
C SER A 154 16.09 0.93 -28.37
N LEU A 155 15.94 -0.04 -27.47
CA LEU A 155 15.08 0.04 -26.28
C LEU A 155 15.81 0.57 -25.04
N GLN A 156 17.14 0.72 -25.09
CA GLN A 156 17.92 1.31 -24.00
C GLN A 156 17.53 2.77 -23.81
N ARG A 157 17.36 3.16 -22.54
CA ARG A 157 16.97 4.53 -22.19
C ARG A 157 17.34 4.89 -20.76
N SER A 158 17.21 6.16 -20.43
CA SER A 158 17.28 6.64 -19.06
C SER A 158 15.93 6.40 -18.36
N TRP A 159 15.73 5.19 -17.85
CA TRP A 159 14.45 4.71 -17.31
C TRP A 159 13.82 5.64 -16.26
N LEU A 160 14.61 6.15 -15.31
CA LEU A 160 14.18 7.05 -14.25
C LEU A 160 14.27 8.52 -14.69
N GLY A 161 15.01 8.84 -15.73
CA GLY A 161 15.16 10.18 -16.29
C GLY A 161 14.16 10.52 -17.40
N ASP A 162 13.36 9.56 -17.87
CA ASP A 162 12.33 9.76 -18.87
C ASP A 162 10.95 9.88 -18.22
N SER A 163 10.23 10.97 -18.48
CA SER A 163 8.89 11.26 -17.95
C SER A 163 7.85 10.18 -18.27
N LYS A 164 8.07 9.39 -19.33
CA LYS A 164 7.15 8.32 -19.74
C LYS A 164 7.36 7.03 -18.95
N THR A 165 8.57 6.79 -18.43
CA THR A 165 8.94 5.52 -17.80
C THR A 165 9.15 5.61 -16.29
N ALA A 166 9.55 6.77 -15.76
CA ALA A 166 9.90 6.93 -14.35
C ALA A 166 8.81 6.42 -13.37
N LEU A 167 7.55 6.79 -13.61
CA LEU A 167 6.42 6.34 -12.76
C LEU A 167 6.22 4.82 -12.83
N TRP A 168 6.42 4.22 -14.01
CA TRP A 168 6.25 2.78 -14.22
C TRP A 168 7.40 1.95 -13.63
N CYS A 169 8.60 2.52 -13.55
CA CYS A 169 9.72 1.91 -12.82
C CYS A 169 9.39 1.83 -11.31
N ILE A 170 8.79 2.88 -10.75
CA ILE A 170 8.30 2.88 -9.37
C ILE A 170 7.19 1.84 -9.20
N ALA A 171 6.22 1.78 -10.13
CA ALA A 171 5.15 0.80 -10.12
C ALA A 171 5.68 -0.64 -10.13
N PHE A 172 6.65 -0.94 -10.98
CA PHE A 172 7.29 -2.24 -11.06
C PHE A 172 8.03 -2.60 -9.77
N THR A 173 8.74 -1.65 -9.17
CA THR A 173 9.45 -1.85 -7.90
C THR A 173 8.48 -2.16 -6.76
N LEU A 174 7.34 -1.44 -6.69
CA LEU A 174 6.26 -1.72 -5.73
C LEU A 174 5.70 -3.13 -5.90
N LEU A 175 5.39 -3.51 -7.14
CA LEU A 175 4.87 -4.83 -7.47
C LEU A 175 5.84 -5.94 -7.05
N TRP A 176 7.11 -5.83 -7.44
CA TRP A 176 8.15 -6.79 -7.12
C TRP A 176 8.33 -6.94 -5.60
N GLN A 177 8.30 -5.84 -4.86
CA GLN A 177 8.45 -5.84 -3.42
C GLN A 177 7.26 -6.48 -2.71
N ALA A 178 6.02 -6.25 -3.18
CA ALA A 178 4.80 -6.64 -2.47
C ALA A 178 4.24 -8.01 -2.89
N ALA A 179 4.57 -8.50 -4.09
CA ALA A 179 3.96 -9.73 -4.65
C ALA A 179 4.15 -10.95 -3.75
N GLY A 180 5.34 -11.14 -3.18
CA GLY A 180 5.64 -12.26 -2.28
C GLY A 180 4.88 -12.18 -0.94
N TYR A 181 4.63 -11.00 -0.42
CA TYR A 181 3.84 -10.80 0.80
C TYR A 181 2.40 -11.30 0.60
N TYR A 182 1.74 -10.84 -0.45
CA TYR A 182 0.37 -11.29 -0.75
C TYR A 182 0.33 -12.76 -1.21
N MET A 183 1.37 -13.25 -1.88
CA MET A 183 1.48 -14.68 -2.21
C MET A 183 1.40 -15.57 -0.98
N VAL A 184 2.12 -15.24 0.11
CA VAL A 184 2.07 -16.03 1.35
C VAL A 184 0.68 -15.99 1.98
N MET A 185 0.00 -14.85 1.98
CA MET A 185 -1.38 -14.73 2.45
C MET A 185 -2.35 -15.60 1.62
N HIS A 186 -2.19 -15.59 0.29
CA HIS A 186 -3.02 -16.40 -0.59
C HIS A 186 -2.73 -17.90 -0.46
N ILE A 187 -1.48 -18.31 -0.24
CA ILE A 187 -1.16 -19.72 0.04
C ILE A 187 -1.86 -20.19 1.31
N ALA A 188 -1.79 -19.40 2.40
CA ALA A 188 -2.46 -19.74 3.65
C ALA A 188 -3.98 -19.89 3.49
N ALA A 189 -4.59 -19.07 2.65
CA ALA A 189 -6.01 -19.18 2.32
C ALA A 189 -6.32 -20.41 1.45
N MET A 190 -5.46 -20.74 0.47
CA MET A 190 -5.60 -21.95 -0.36
C MET A 190 -5.44 -23.23 0.44
N ASP A 191 -4.58 -23.25 1.47
CA ASP A 191 -4.38 -24.40 2.36
C ASP A 191 -5.69 -24.73 3.14
N GLY A 192 -6.64 -23.81 3.23
CA GLY A 192 -7.97 -24.02 3.81
C GLY A 192 -9.00 -24.64 2.84
N ILE A 193 -8.69 -24.77 1.57
CA ILE A 193 -9.59 -25.42 0.57
C ILE A 193 -9.36 -26.92 0.59
N SER A 194 -10.46 -27.70 0.71
CA SER A 194 -10.36 -29.17 0.71
C SER A 194 -9.66 -29.70 -0.55
N PRO A 195 -8.63 -30.57 -0.43
CA PRO A 195 -7.96 -31.18 -1.57
C PRO A 195 -8.91 -31.95 -2.50
N GLU A 196 -10.00 -32.52 -1.95
CA GLU A 196 -11.01 -33.29 -2.69
C GLU A 196 -11.65 -32.46 -3.81
N ILE A 197 -11.82 -31.14 -3.62
CA ILE A 197 -12.34 -30.23 -4.63
C ILE A 197 -11.40 -30.18 -5.85
N TYR A 198 -10.10 -30.12 -5.62
CA TYR A 198 -9.11 -30.10 -6.70
C TYR A 198 -8.96 -31.46 -7.38
N GLU A 199 -9.09 -32.55 -6.61
CA GLU A 199 -9.06 -33.93 -7.13
C GLU A 199 -10.27 -34.21 -8.03
N SER A 200 -11.49 -33.87 -7.59
CA SER A 200 -12.69 -33.99 -8.39
C SER A 200 -12.60 -33.18 -9.69
N ALA A 201 -12.13 -31.91 -9.61
CA ALA A 201 -11.91 -31.08 -10.78
C ALA A 201 -10.85 -31.67 -11.74
N THR A 202 -9.86 -32.40 -11.20
CA THR A 202 -8.87 -33.08 -12.03
C THR A 202 -9.49 -34.27 -12.79
N LEU A 203 -10.34 -35.03 -12.14
CA LEU A 203 -11.07 -36.14 -12.75
C LEU A 203 -12.03 -35.66 -13.85
N ASP A 204 -12.63 -34.46 -13.66
CA ASP A 204 -13.48 -33.78 -14.66
C ASP A 204 -12.66 -33.13 -15.81
N GLY A 205 -11.32 -33.29 -15.82
CA GLY A 205 -10.45 -32.75 -16.87
C GLY A 205 -10.23 -31.24 -16.82
N ALA A 206 -10.47 -30.59 -15.65
CA ALA A 206 -10.23 -29.15 -15.52
C ALA A 206 -8.74 -28.81 -15.61
N SER A 207 -8.39 -27.89 -16.52
CA SER A 207 -7.04 -27.35 -16.62
C SER A 207 -6.65 -26.56 -15.38
N ALA A 208 -5.34 -26.35 -15.17
CA ALA A 208 -4.82 -25.54 -14.04
C ALA A 208 -5.42 -24.11 -14.05
N TRP A 209 -5.55 -23.48 -15.20
CA TRP A 209 -6.19 -22.17 -15.33
C TRP A 209 -7.66 -22.19 -14.93
N ARG A 210 -8.40 -23.21 -15.36
CA ARG A 210 -9.82 -23.38 -14.98
C ARG A 210 -9.97 -23.58 -13.48
N LYS A 211 -9.09 -24.37 -12.85
CA LYS A 211 -9.05 -24.54 -11.38
C LYS A 211 -8.78 -23.21 -10.67
N LEU A 212 -7.82 -22.42 -11.14
CA LEU A 212 -7.51 -21.11 -10.55
C LEU A 212 -8.74 -20.17 -10.65
N VAL A 213 -9.29 -19.98 -11.85
CA VAL A 213 -10.31 -18.94 -12.10
C VAL A 213 -11.70 -19.38 -11.62
N SER A 214 -12.09 -20.64 -11.86
CA SER A 214 -13.46 -21.10 -11.61
C SER A 214 -13.66 -21.77 -10.24
N ILE A 215 -12.57 -22.12 -9.53
CA ILE A 215 -12.65 -22.78 -8.22
C ILE A 215 -11.93 -21.95 -7.17
N THR A 216 -10.61 -21.73 -7.32
CA THR A 216 -9.79 -21.09 -6.29
C THR A 216 -10.19 -19.66 -6.04
N MET A 217 -10.26 -18.82 -7.08
CA MET A 217 -10.60 -17.40 -6.93
C MET A 217 -11.99 -17.18 -6.30
N PRO A 218 -13.07 -17.87 -6.73
CA PRO A 218 -14.37 -17.73 -6.08
C PRO A 218 -14.39 -18.14 -4.62
N LEU A 219 -13.70 -19.24 -4.26
CA LEU A 219 -13.61 -19.70 -2.87
C LEU A 219 -12.77 -18.77 -1.98
N MET A 220 -11.89 -17.99 -2.57
CA MET A 220 -11.00 -17.04 -1.88
C MET A 220 -11.46 -15.58 -2.00
N LYS A 221 -12.66 -15.30 -2.52
CA LYS A 221 -13.13 -13.94 -2.83
C LYS A 221 -12.92 -12.95 -1.68
N ASP A 222 -13.19 -13.37 -0.44
CA ASP A 222 -13.10 -12.52 0.74
C ASP A 222 -11.65 -12.15 1.07
N ILE A 223 -10.75 -13.13 1.02
CA ILE A 223 -9.31 -12.89 1.21
C ILE A 223 -8.73 -12.04 0.08
N ILE A 224 -9.16 -12.27 -1.17
CA ILE A 224 -8.76 -11.43 -2.31
C ILE A 224 -9.24 -9.99 -2.10
N GLY A 225 -10.47 -9.79 -1.63
CA GLY A 225 -11.00 -8.48 -1.29
C GLY A 225 -10.17 -7.78 -0.21
N ILE A 226 -9.90 -8.46 0.90
CA ILE A 226 -9.09 -7.93 2.01
C ILE A 226 -7.67 -7.57 1.53
N THR A 227 -7.00 -8.46 0.81
CA THR A 227 -5.65 -8.24 0.30
C THR A 227 -5.59 -7.12 -0.72
N PHE A 228 -6.64 -6.95 -1.53
CA PHE A 228 -6.76 -5.83 -2.47
C PHE A 228 -6.87 -4.48 -1.75
N VAL A 229 -7.66 -4.38 -0.68
CA VAL A 229 -7.75 -3.17 0.17
C VAL A 229 -6.40 -2.84 0.79
N LEU A 230 -5.71 -3.86 1.33
CA LEU A 230 -4.37 -3.70 1.89
C LEU A 230 -3.36 -3.23 0.83
N ALA A 231 -3.43 -3.77 -0.39
CA ALA A 231 -2.57 -3.37 -1.50
C ALA A 231 -2.84 -1.93 -1.96
N LEU A 232 -4.10 -1.49 -1.99
CA LEU A 232 -4.47 -0.09 -2.27
C LEU A 232 -3.86 0.86 -1.24
N SER A 233 -4.07 0.59 0.03
CA SER A 233 -3.52 1.41 1.13
C SER A 233 -1.99 1.39 1.14
N GLY A 234 -1.39 0.23 0.91
CA GLY A 234 0.05 0.06 0.78
C GLY A 234 0.61 0.87 -0.38
N THR A 235 -0.04 0.86 -1.54
CA THR A 235 0.42 1.62 -2.72
C THR A 235 0.50 3.12 -2.44
N ILE A 236 -0.47 3.73 -1.75
CA ILE A 236 -0.43 5.15 -1.39
C ILE A 236 0.79 5.45 -0.52
N ASN A 237 1.00 4.67 0.54
CA ASN A 237 2.05 4.93 1.52
C ASN A 237 3.45 4.61 0.98
N LEU A 238 3.63 3.44 0.35
CA LEU A 238 4.94 2.96 -0.09
C LEU A 238 5.42 3.70 -1.35
N SER A 239 4.51 4.19 -2.20
CA SER A 239 4.88 4.98 -3.38
C SER A 239 5.63 6.27 -3.02
N PHE A 240 5.35 6.86 -1.86
CA PHE A 240 6.08 8.03 -1.35
C PHE A 240 7.58 7.72 -1.22
N VAL A 241 7.92 6.65 -0.51
CA VAL A 241 9.33 6.30 -0.23
C VAL A 241 10.08 6.03 -1.54
N LEU A 242 9.48 5.25 -2.44
CA LEU A 242 10.12 4.94 -3.73
C LEU A 242 10.21 6.15 -4.65
N SER A 243 9.17 6.98 -4.75
CA SER A 243 9.22 8.22 -5.52
C SER A 243 10.33 9.15 -4.99
N GLN A 244 10.43 9.30 -3.66
CA GLN A 244 11.44 10.14 -3.03
C GLN A 244 12.86 9.61 -3.25
N VAL A 245 13.09 8.30 -3.10
CA VAL A 245 14.42 7.69 -3.16
C VAL A 245 14.91 7.50 -4.59
N MET A 246 14.03 7.05 -5.50
CA MET A 246 14.43 6.69 -6.88
C MET A 246 14.53 7.90 -7.80
N THR A 247 13.67 8.92 -7.62
CA THR A 247 13.52 10.01 -8.60
C THR A 247 13.41 11.39 -7.98
N GLY A 248 13.14 11.51 -6.65
CA GLY A 248 12.78 12.79 -6.03
C GLY A 248 11.49 13.40 -6.62
N GLY A 249 10.61 12.59 -7.24
CA GLY A 249 9.43 13.05 -7.95
C GLY A 249 9.66 13.45 -9.42
N GLY A 250 10.94 13.42 -9.89
CA GLY A 250 11.34 13.79 -11.27
C GLY A 250 11.08 12.72 -12.33
N PRO A 251 11.40 13.04 -13.61
CA PRO A 251 11.67 14.37 -14.14
C PRO A 251 10.40 15.22 -14.24
N ASN A 252 10.50 16.51 -13.97
CA ASN A 252 9.39 17.49 -14.11
C ASN A 252 8.06 17.06 -13.44
N GLY A 253 8.13 16.43 -12.26
CA GLY A 253 6.93 15.94 -11.55
C GLY A 253 6.32 14.66 -12.13
N ALA A 254 6.92 14.03 -13.15
CA ALA A 254 6.35 12.87 -13.85
C ALA A 254 6.17 11.63 -12.96
N SER A 255 6.96 11.51 -11.90
CA SER A 255 6.86 10.44 -10.91
C SER A 255 6.48 10.93 -9.51
N SER A 256 6.17 12.22 -9.35
CA SER A 256 5.70 12.77 -8.09
C SER A 256 4.33 12.20 -7.74
N VAL A 257 4.17 11.75 -6.49
CA VAL A 257 2.92 11.24 -5.91
C VAL A 257 2.45 12.17 -4.79
N LEU A 258 1.18 12.07 -4.38
CA LEU A 258 0.59 13.00 -3.41
C LEU A 258 1.42 13.19 -2.13
N LEU A 259 1.83 12.09 -1.49
CA LEU A 259 2.62 12.16 -0.25
C LEU A 259 4.04 12.69 -0.49
N GLN A 260 4.64 12.43 -1.66
CA GLN A 260 5.94 12.99 -2.03
C GLN A 260 5.82 14.49 -2.28
N TYR A 261 4.77 14.92 -2.97
CA TYR A 261 4.50 16.34 -3.21
C TYR A 261 4.21 17.09 -1.90
N MET A 262 3.39 16.51 -1.03
CA MET A 262 3.14 17.02 0.33
C MET A 262 4.45 17.22 1.10
N TYR A 263 5.33 16.20 1.10
CA TYR A 263 6.64 16.27 1.75
C TYR A 263 7.49 17.43 1.21
N THR A 264 7.53 17.59 -0.12
CA THR A 264 8.27 18.69 -0.76
C THR A 264 7.69 20.05 -0.35
N GLN A 265 6.36 20.20 -0.34
CA GLN A 265 5.75 21.47 0.07
C GLN A 265 6.00 21.81 1.54
N GLY A 266 5.87 20.83 2.44
CA GLY A 266 6.07 21.06 3.87
C GLY A 266 7.55 21.22 4.25
N PHE A 267 8.36 20.24 3.91
CA PHE A 267 9.71 20.12 4.47
C PHE A 267 10.82 20.74 3.60
N VAL A 268 10.59 20.90 2.30
CA VAL A 268 11.55 21.54 1.39
C VAL A 268 11.19 23.01 1.16
N ASN A 269 9.92 23.28 0.83
CA ASN A 269 9.43 24.62 0.51
C ASN A 269 8.95 25.42 1.74
N GLY A 270 8.79 24.77 2.90
CA GLY A 270 8.35 25.41 4.14
C GLY A 270 6.86 25.77 4.20
N ASN A 271 6.04 25.34 3.25
CA ASN A 271 4.61 25.62 3.14
C ASN A 271 3.78 24.60 3.95
N PHE A 272 3.89 24.62 5.29
CA PHE A 272 3.27 23.60 6.15
C PHE A 272 1.74 23.61 6.06
N GLY A 273 1.09 24.77 6.05
CA GLY A 273 -0.36 24.86 5.93
C GLY A 273 -0.89 24.18 4.66
N TYR A 274 -0.26 24.46 3.54
CA TYR A 274 -0.59 23.82 2.25
C TYR A 274 -0.28 22.32 2.26
N ALA A 275 0.86 21.92 2.79
CA ALA A 275 1.22 20.49 2.94
C ALA A 275 0.20 19.74 3.81
N MET A 276 -0.30 20.34 4.90
CA MET A 276 -1.35 19.75 5.74
C MET A 276 -2.69 19.65 5.00
N ALA A 277 -3.04 20.62 4.14
CA ALA A 277 -4.23 20.49 3.29
C ALA A 277 -4.12 19.30 2.32
N ILE A 278 -2.96 19.07 1.70
CA ILE A 278 -2.70 17.87 0.88
C ILE A 278 -2.80 16.59 1.71
N THR A 279 -2.29 16.60 2.95
CA THR A 279 -2.37 15.45 3.87
C THR A 279 -3.81 15.11 4.19
N VAL A 280 -4.62 16.09 4.58
CA VAL A 280 -6.06 15.92 4.90
C VAL A 280 -6.83 15.41 3.67
N PHE A 281 -6.56 15.95 2.50
CA PHE A 281 -7.15 15.49 1.24
C PHE A 281 -6.77 14.03 0.93
N THR A 282 -5.51 13.67 1.11
CA THR A 282 -5.03 12.29 0.90
C THR A 282 -5.67 11.31 1.91
N LEU A 283 -5.81 11.73 3.17
CA LEU A 283 -6.51 10.97 4.19
C LEU A 283 -7.98 10.74 3.80
N ALA A 284 -8.67 11.79 3.35
CA ALA A 284 -10.07 11.70 2.92
C ALA A 284 -10.24 10.71 1.76
N ILE A 285 -9.35 10.74 0.75
CA ILE A 285 -9.32 9.75 -0.34
C ILE A 285 -9.11 8.34 0.21
N SER A 286 -8.14 8.14 1.09
CA SER A 286 -7.82 6.83 1.65
C SER A 286 -9.01 6.23 2.42
N VAL A 287 -9.70 7.05 3.22
CA VAL A 287 -10.91 6.65 3.96
C VAL A 287 -12.05 6.32 2.99
N ALA A 288 -12.30 7.18 1.99
CA ALA A 288 -13.36 6.96 1.00
C ALA A 288 -13.15 5.65 0.22
N LEU A 289 -11.91 5.37 -0.20
CA LEU A 289 -11.56 4.14 -0.91
C LEU A 289 -11.70 2.90 -0.02
N SER A 290 -11.28 3.01 1.25
CA SER A 290 -11.44 1.92 2.22
C SER A 290 -12.93 1.60 2.46
N MET A 291 -13.77 2.63 2.60
CA MET A 291 -15.22 2.45 2.75
C MET A 291 -15.87 1.86 1.49
N LEU A 292 -15.46 2.32 0.31
CA LEU A 292 -15.97 1.79 -0.97
C LEU A 292 -15.60 0.32 -1.14
N SER A 293 -14.35 -0.02 -0.87
CA SER A 293 -13.86 -1.39 -0.98
C SER A 293 -14.59 -2.33 -0.03
N ARG A 294 -14.80 -1.90 1.24
CA ARG A 294 -15.58 -2.68 2.21
C ARG A 294 -17.01 -2.93 1.73
N LYS A 295 -17.70 -1.91 1.21
CA LYS A 295 -19.04 -2.06 0.66
C LYS A 295 -19.11 -3.06 -0.49
N LEU A 296 -18.08 -3.09 -1.35
CA LEU A 296 -18.00 -4.05 -2.46
C LEU A 296 -17.81 -5.49 -1.95
N THR A 297 -17.03 -5.67 -0.88
CA THR A 297 -16.84 -6.98 -0.24
C THR A 297 -18.12 -7.43 0.46
N ASP A 298 -18.75 -6.57 1.29
CA ASP A 298 -19.99 -6.88 2.02
C ASP A 298 -21.16 -7.19 1.04
N ALA A 299 -21.26 -6.48 -0.10
CA ALA A 299 -22.29 -6.74 -1.12
C ALA A 299 -22.13 -8.11 -1.78
N SER A 300 -20.94 -8.67 -1.80
CA SER A 300 -20.67 -10.03 -2.27
C SER A 300 -21.10 -11.12 -1.27
N GLU A 301 -21.21 -10.80 0.01
CA GLU A 301 -21.67 -11.70 1.08
C GLU A 301 -23.20 -11.75 1.19
N GLY A 302 -23.89 -10.63 0.92
CA GLY A 302 -25.34 -10.52 1.03
C GLY A 302 -26.14 -11.15 -0.11
N GLY A 303 -25.49 -11.71 -1.11
CA GLY A 303 -26.09 -12.36 -2.29
C GLY A 303 -26.16 -13.90 -2.23
N GLN A 304 -25.94 -14.49 -1.04
CA GLN A 304 -26.04 -15.95 -0.82
C GLN A 304 -27.27 -16.32 -0.01
#